data_360503ad246313b9ae837cb951a2d242
#
_entry.id   360503ad246313b9ae837cb951a2d242
#
_cell.length_a   1.000
_cell.length_b   1.000
_cell.length_c   1.000
_cell.angle_alpha   90.00
_cell.angle_beta   90.00
_cell.angle_gamma   90.00
#
_symmetry.space_group_name_H-M   'P 1'
#
loop_
_entity.id
_entity.type
_entity.pdbx_description
1 polymer ?
#
loop_
_entity_poly.entity_id
_entity_poly.type
_entity_poly.pdbx_seq_one_letter_code
_entity_poly.pdbx_strand_id
1 'polypeptide(L)'
;MEIMQAKELVVRAGKQLVKSGLIARTWGNVSCRVSDTQFVITPSGRAYETLTPEEIVLVNIADLSYDGDVKPSSEKGIHASAYQLRPEVNFVIHTHQVNASIVSPLGFDINNIAPESAAIIGDHVPMAAYGLPGTGKLRKGVIAAIERSDSKAVIMAHHGAVCMGKDYEEAFAVASELEKVCARHIAERYREATGKVIDTFEEIHDYVIETIGKKGRDAAPVTAYESERDGAMCNLTKPGSEEILRVDIATGRIAGDATAFVPEADLHRAVYAKRDGIHYIIHSQQPDIMAVSRLGRTMKPLLDDFAQIAGATVRCAVFNPSSTMTTSKKVVKALKGRDAVLLKDNGALCCGPSKSDAQATEMVMDKGCK
;
A
#
# COMPACT_ATOMS: atom_id res chain seq x y z
N MET A 1 7.25 -6.94 -31.11
CA MET A 1 8.46 -7.10 -30.25
C MET A 1 8.71 -8.57 -30.01
N GLU A 2 9.96 -9.01 -29.93
CA GLU A 2 10.26 -10.40 -29.56
C GLU A 2 9.82 -10.70 -28.12
N ILE A 3 9.27 -11.90 -27.89
CA ILE A 3 8.67 -12.27 -26.58
C ILE A 3 9.69 -12.14 -25.45
N MET A 4 10.92 -12.59 -25.63
CA MET A 4 11.94 -12.52 -24.58
C MET A 4 12.30 -11.08 -24.25
N GLN A 5 12.45 -10.22 -25.25
CA GLN A 5 12.69 -8.78 -25.04
C GLN A 5 11.56 -8.11 -24.26
N ALA A 6 10.30 -8.47 -24.57
CA ALA A 6 9.13 -7.96 -23.85
C ALA A 6 9.13 -8.43 -22.38
N LYS A 7 9.50 -9.68 -22.11
CA LYS A 7 9.62 -10.22 -20.75
C LYS A 7 10.72 -9.52 -19.94
N GLU A 8 11.89 -9.32 -20.52
CA GLU A 8 12.98 -8.57 -19.88
C GLU A 8 12.58 -7.12 -19.56
N LEU A 9 11.85 -6.49 -20.48
CA LEU A 9 11.33 -5.13 -20.29
C LEU A 9 10.32 -5.07 -19.12
N VAL A 10 9.42 -6.03 -19.01
CA VAL A 10 8.45 -6.15 -17.92
C VAL A 10 9.15 -6.37 -16.57
N VAL A 11 10.19 -7.21 -16.52
CA VAL A 11 11.00 -7.40 -15.30
C VAL A 11 11.69 -6.09 -14.89
N ARG A 12 12.31 -5.40 -15.85
CA ARG A 12 12.94 -4.08 -15.60
C ARG A 12 11.93 -3.07 -15.08
N ALA A 13 10.76 -3.02 -15.68
CA ALA A 13 9.67 -2.14 -15.27
C ALA A 13 9.17 -2.44 -13.86
N GLY A 14 8.96 -3.71 -13.52
CA GLY A 14 8.57 -4.11 -12.17
C GLY A 14 9.57 -3.65 -11.09
N LYS A 15 10.87 -3.86 -11.33
CA LYS A 15 11.93 -3.38 -10.44
C LYS A 15 11.97 -1.86 -10.34
N GLN A 16 11.73 -1.16 -11.45
CA GLN A 16 11.66 0.31 -11.46
C GLN A 16 10.46 0.83 -10.66
N LEU A 17 9.29 0.19 -10.74
CA LEU A 17 8.10 0.57 -9.98
C LEU A 17 8.34 0.52 -8.47
N VAL A 18 8.99 -0.55 -7.98
CA VAL A 18 9.37 -0.66 -6.56
C VAL A 18 10.33 0.48 -6.19
N LYS A 19 11.38 0.69 -7.00
CA LYS A 19 12.39 1.71 -6.74
C LYS A 19 11.83 3.14 -6.73
N SER A 20 10.82 3.41 -7.56
CA SER A 20 10.18 4.73 -7.65
C SER A 20 9.08 4.97 -6.61
N GLY A 21 8.73 3.98 -5.79
CA GLY A 21 7.65 4.08 -4.80
C GLY A 21 6.24 4.11 -5.39
N LEU A 22 6.08 3.84 -6.70
CA LEU A 22 4.78 3.79 -7.36
C LEU A 22 3.96 2.55 -7.02
N ILE A 23 4.61 1.53 -6.47
CA ILE A 23 3.96 0.33 -5.92
C ILE A 23 4.63 -0.09 -4.61
N ALA A 24 3.86 -0.86 -3.84
CA ALA A 24 4.32 -1.50 -2.62
C ALA A 24 4.26 -3.02 -2.78
N ARG A 25 5.36 -3.73 -2.49
CA ARG A 25 5.47 -5.20 -2.63
C ARG A 25 5.10 -5.69 -4.03
N THR A 26 4.08 -6.55 -4.10
CA THR A 26 3.55 -7.20 -5.31
C THR A 26 2.24 -6.57 -5.79
N TRP A 27 1.83 -5.43 -5.21
CA TRP A 27 0.62 -4.73 -5.64
C TRP A 27 0.90 -3.83 -6.83
N GLY A 28 0.02 -3.95 -7.78
CA GLY A 28 0.28 -3.44 -9.10
C GLY A 28 0.77 -4.55 -10.02
N ASN A 29 0.80 -4.26 -11.29
CA ASN A 29 1.23 -5.20 -12.31
C ASN A 29 1.63 -4.44 -13.58
N VAL A 30 2.47 -5.09 -14.37
CA VAL A 30 3.05 -4.50 -15.59
C VAL A 30 2.86 -5.45 -16.74
N SER A 31 2.53 -4.93 -17.90
CA SER A 31 2.47 -5.71 -19.12
C SER A 31 3.05 -4.98 -20.33
N CYS A 32 3.46 -5.74 -21.31
CA CYS A 32 3.95 -5.27 -22.60
C CYS A 32 3.27 -6.05 -23.71
N ARG A 33 2.69 -5.34 -24.72
CA ARG A 33 2.14 -5.96 -25.91
C ARG A 33 3.25 -6.56 -26.77
N VAL A 34 3.07 -7.79 -27.20
CA VAL A 34 3.99 -8.50 -28.10
C VAL A 34 3.50 -8.44 -29.54
N SER A 35 2.19 -8.63 -29.72
CA SER A 35 1.51 -8.61 -31.03
C SER A 35 0.08 -8.08 -30.87
N ASP A 36 -0.68 -8.07 -31.95
CA ASP A 36 -2.11 -7.70 -31.93
C ASP A 36 -2.95 -8.69 -31.12
N THR A 37 -2.45 -9.89 -30.87
CA THR A 37 -3.19 -10.96 -30.19
C THR A 37 -2.62 -11.33 -28.83
N GLN A 38 -1.42 -10.88 -28.48
CA GLN A 38 -0.73 -11.34 -27.27
C GLN A 38 0.02 -10.22 -26.54
N PHE A 39 0.11 -10.38 -25.23
CA PHE A 39 0.93 -9.55 -24.35
C PHE A 39 1.60 -10.40 -23.27
N VAL A 40 2.68 -9.92 -22.70
CA VAL A 40 3.33 -10.50 -21.52
C VAL A 40 3.00 -9.67 -20.29
N ILE A 41 2.83 -10.35 -19.13
CA ILE A 41 2.43 -9.70 -17.87
C ILE A 41 3.15 -10.33 -16.68
N THR A 42 3.37 -9.52 -15.63
CA THR A 42 3.89 -9.98 -14.35
C THR A 42 3.02 -11.07 -13.73
N PRO A 43 3.63 -12.07 -13.05
CA PRO A 43 2.92 -13.14 -12.37
C PRO A 43 2.21 -12.65 -11.10
N SER A 44 1.23 -13.39 -10.63
CA SER A 44 0.55 -13.14 -9.37
C SER A 44 1.41 -13.50 -8.17
N GLY A 45 1.53 -12.59 -7.19
CA GLY A 45 2.13 -12.87 -5.87
C GLY A 45 3.65 -13.09 -5.87
N ARG A 46 4.38 -12.65 -6.90
CA ARG A 46 5.85 -12.71 -6.95
C ARG A 46 6.48 -11.37 -6.60
N ALA A 47 7.57 -11.40 -5.84
CA ALA A 47 8.34 -10.21 -5.51
C ALA A 47 9.08 -9.68 -6.74
N TYR A 48 8.95 -8.38 -7.01
CA TYR A 48 9.55 -7.77 -8.20
C TYR A 48 11.08 -7.73 -8.16
N GLU A 49 11.67 -7.68 -6.97
CA GLU A 49 13.13 -7.62 -6.77
C GLU A 49 13.83 -8.87 -7.31
N THR A 50 13.18 -10.02 -7.17
CA THR A 50 13.73 -11.33 -7.57
C THR A 50 13.14 -11.87 -8.86
N LEU A 51 12.22 -11.13 -9.49
CA LEU A 51 11.51 -11.57 -10.68
C LEU A 51 12.46 -11.81 -11.86
N THR A 52 12.25 -12.91 -12.56
CA THR A 52 13.02 -13.30 -13.76
C THR A 52 12.14 -13.30 -15.02
N PRO A 53 12.72 -13.22 -16.23
CA PRO A 53 11.95 -13.26 -17.47
C PRO A 53 11.14 -14.56 -17.67
N GLU A 54 11.62 -15.68 -17.14
CA GLU A 54 10.94 -16.99 -17.23
C GLU A 54 9.63 -17.02 -16.48
N GLU A 55 9.49 -16.20 -15.42
CA GLU A 55 8.28 -16.07 -14.61
C GLU A 55 7.23 -15.15 -15.25
N ILE A 56 7.60 -14.35 -16.25
CA ILE A 56 6.67 -13.47 -16.97
C ILE A 56 5.79 -14.31 -17.90
N VAL A 57 4.48 -14.12 -17.78
CA VAL A 57 3.48 -14.96 -18.44
C VAL A 57 3.02 -14.33 -19.75
N LEU A 58 3.00 -15.12 -20.83
CA LEU A 58 2.39 -14.76 -22.11
C LEU A 58 0.88 -15.04 -22.04
N VAL A 59 0.06 -14.05 -22.41
CA VAL A 59 -1.40 -14.12 -22.33
C VAL A 59 -2.03 -13.69 -23.65
N ASN A 60 -3.06 -14.39 -24.08
CA ASN A 60 -3.87 -14.04 -25.24
C ASN A 60 -4.85 -12.90 -24.91
N ILE A 61 -4.88 -11.86 -25.72
CA ILE A 61 -5.72 -10.67 -25.50
C ILE A 61 -7.23 -11.00 -25.58
N ALA A 62 -7.61 -11.89 -26.49
CA ALA A 62 -9.02 -12.17 -26.78
C ALA A 62 -9.74 -12.90 -25.63
N ASP A 63 -9.15 -13.95 -25.11
CA ASP A 63 -9.77 -14.89 -24.17
C ASP A 63 -9.05 -15.02 -22.80
N LEU A 64 -7.93 -14.30 -22.64
CA LEU A 64 -7.09 -14.32 -21.43
C LEU A 64 -6.44 -15.68 -21.14
N SER A 65 -6.41 -16.59 -22.10
CA SER A 65 -5.75 -17.87 -21.98
C SER A 65 -4.22 -17.69 -21.91
N TYR A 66 -3.56 -18.63 -21.24
CA TYR A 66 -2.11 -18.69 -21.09
C TYR A 66 -1.68 -20.13 -20.85
N ASP A 67 -0.43 -20.42 -21.12
CA ASP A 67 0.16 -21.75 -20.93
C ASP A 67 1.11 -21.79 -19.72
N GLY A 68 1.30 -22.97 -19.15
CA GLY A 68 2.21 -23.23 -18.04
C GLY A 68 1.60 -23.06 -16.65
N ASP A 69 2.43 -23.31 -15.62
CA ASP A 69 2.00 -23.36 -14.21
C ASP A 69 2.06 -22.00 -13.49
N VAL A 70 2.77 -21.03 -14.09
CA VAL A 70 2.90 -19.68 -13.52
C VAL A 70 1.61 -18.89 -13.79
N LYS A 71 0.91 -18.53 -12.74
CA LYS A 71 -0.34 -17.74 -12.85
C LYS A 71 -0.03 -16.27 -13.14
N PRO A 72 -0.58 -15.69 -14.22
CA PRO A 72 -0.48 -14.26 -14.47
C PRO A 72 -1.24 -13.45 -13.41
N SER A 73 -0.98 -12.15 -13.33
CA SER A 73 -1.78 -11.23 -12.50
C SER A 73 -3.29 -11.49 -12.67
N SER A 74 -4.02 -11.47 -11.55
CA SER A 74 -5.48 -11.59 -11.53
C SER A 74 -6.18 -10.47 -12.31
N GLU A 75 -5.47 -9.36 -12.56
CA GLU A 75 -5.96 -8.19 -13.27
C GLU A 75 -5.54 -8.13 -14.75
N LYS A 76 -4.99 -9.22 -15.29
CA LYS A 76 -4.65 -9.32 -16.72
C LYS A 76 -5.76 -8.89 -17.67
N GLY A 77 -7.02 -9.05 -17.23
CA GLY A 77 -8.18 -8.64 -18.01
C GLY A 77 -8.30 -7.11 -18.19
N ILE A 78 -7.80 -6.31 -17.24
CA ILE A 78 -7.73 -4.85 -17.36
C ILE A 78 -6.73 -4.48 -18.45
N HIS A 79 -5.53 -5.09 -18.43
CA HIS A 79 -4.49 -4.87 -19.43
C HIS A 79 -4.95 -5.28 -20.83
N ALA A 80 -5.56 -6.46 -20.97
CA ALA A 80 -6.12 -6.91 -22.23
C ALA A 80 -7.17 -5.93 -22.78
N SER A 81 -8.02 -5.38 -21.90
CA SER A 81 -9.03 -4.39 -22.32
C SER A 81 -8.40 -3.07 -22.77
N ALA A 82 -7.34 -2.60 -22.10
CA ALA A 82 -6.58 -1.44 -22.54
C ALA A 82 -6.01 -1.66 -23.96
N TYR A 83 -5.43 -2.81 -24.22
CA TYR A 83 -4.90 -3.18 -25.53
C TYR A 83 -5.98 -3.32 -26.61
N GLN A 84 -7.16 -3.81 -26.27
CA GLN A 84 -8.29 -3.93 -27.21
C GLN A 84 -8.88 -2.58 -27.59
N LEU A 85 -9.03 -1.69 -26.62
CA LEU A 85 -9.67 -0.38 -26.80
C LEU A 85 -8.72 0.70 -27.36
N ARG A 86 -7.41 0.51 -27.17
CA ARG A 86 -6.35 1.46 -27.53
C ARG A 86 -5.25 0.74 -28.33
N PRO A 87 -5.38 0.64 -29.66
CA PRO A 87 -4.39 -0.02 -30.51
C PRO A 87 -2.98 0.56 -30.42
N GLU A 88 -2.87 1.87 -30.13
CA GLU A 88 -1.62 2.59 -29.94
C GLU A 88 -0.89 2.25 -28.65
N VAL A 89 -1.58 1.67 -27.66
CA VAL A 89 -0.99 1.30 -26.36
C VAL A 89 -0.22 -0.01 -26.49
N ASN A 90 1.04 -0.01 -26.11
CA ASN A 90 1.90 -1.20 -26.07
C ASN A 90 2.45 -1.51 -24.69
N PHE A 91 2.27 -0.60 -23.71
CA PHE A 91 2.72 -0.78 -22.35
C PHE A 91 1.65 -0.31 -21.36
N VAL A 92 1.35 -1.15 -20.35
CA VAL A 92 0.36 -0.84 -19.32
C VAL A 92 0.95 -1.11 -17.95
N ILE A 93 0.80 -0.12 -17.06
CA ILE A 93 1.21 -0.19 -15.65
C ILE A 93 -0.01 0.03 -14.78
N HIS A 94 -0.27 -0.90 -13.88
CA HIS A 94 -1.17 -0.69 -12.76
C HIS A 94 -0.36 -0.34 -11.51
N THR A 95 -0.72 0.75 -10.84
CA THR A 95 -0.02 1.29 -9.67
C THR A 95 -0.94 1.42 -8.46
N HIS A 96 -0.31 1.45 -7.26
CA HIS A 96 -0.94 1.82 -5.99
C HIS A 96 -0.24 3.05 -5.38
N GLN A 97 0.11 4.02 -6.21
CA GLN A 97 0.81 5.23 -5.84
C GLN A 97 -0.01 6.10 -4.86
N VAL A 98 0.69 6.86 -4.03
CA VAL A 98 0.10 7.48 -2.82
C VAL A 98 -1.00 8.47 -3.16
N ASN A 99 -0.73 9.50 -3.97
CA ASN A 99 -1.69 10.58 -4.22
C ASN A 99 -2.89 10.10 -5.04
N ALA A 100 -2.68 9.22 -6.03
CA ALA A 100 -3.79 8.60 -6.75
C ALA A 100 -4.66 7.71 -5.82
N SER A 101 -4.04 7.02 -4.86
CA SER A 101 -4.76 6.26 -3.83
C SER A 101 -5.59 7.17 -2.92
N ILE A 102 -5.06 8.33 -2.49
CA ILE A 102 -5.80 9.32 -1.69
C ILE A 102 -7.00 9.88 -2.45
N VAL A 103 -6.86 10.13 -3.76
CA VAL A 103 -7.94 10.62 -4.61
C VAL A 103 -8.99 9.55 -4.90
N SER A 104 -8.59 8.28 -4.99
CA SER A 104 -9.46 7.19 -5.45
C SER A 104 -10.77 7.00 -4.66
N PRO A 105 -10.88 7.29 -3.34
CA PRO A 105 -12.14 7.23 -2.60
C PRO A 105 -13.10 8.38 -2.86
N LEU A 106 -12.65 9.45 -3.54
CA LEU A 106 -13.47 10.65 -3.75
C LEU A 106 -14.57 10.44 -4.78
N GLY A 107 -14.43 9.48 -5.70
CA GLY A 107 -15.50 9.01 -6.57
C GLY A 107 -15.83 9.93 -7.76
N PHE A 108 -14.94 10.85 -8.15
CA PHE A 108 -15.14 11.75 -9.29
C PHE A 108 -13.89 11.88 -10.16
N ASP A 109 -14.08 12.28 -11.41
CA ASP A 109 -13.01 12.52 -12.38
C ASP A 109 -12.18 13.74 -11.98
N ILE A 110 -10.89 13.74 -12.33
CA ILE A 110 -10.07 14.95 -12.22
C ILE A 110 -10.20 15.72 -13.53
N ASN A 111 -10.71 16.94 -13.45
CA ASN A 111 -10.82 17.88 -14.56
C ASN A 111 -9.87 19.07 -14.32
N ASN A 112 -9.75 19.95 -15.31
CA ASN A 112 -8.91 21.16 -15.24
C ASN A 112 -7.42 20.87 -15.00
N ILE A 113 -6.90 19.89 -15.74
CA ILE A 113 -5.47 19.53 -15.71
C ILE A 113 -4.67 20.64 -16.39
N ALA A 114 -3.55 21.04 -15.77
CA ALA A 114 -2.66 22.05 -16.34
C ALA A 114 -2.12 21.61 -17.70
N PRO A 115 -1.95 22.54 -18.67
CA PRO A 115 -1.60 22.21 -20.06
C PRO A 115 -0.35 21.31 -20.19
N GLU A 116 0.66 21.53 -19.35
CA GLU A 116 1.88 20.72 -19.36
C GLU A 116 1.63 19.28 -18.93
N SER A 117 0.72 19.04 -17.97
CA SER A 117 0.30 17.71 -17.55
C SER A 117 -0.66 17.07 -18.56
N ALA A 118 -1.57 17.87 -19.12
CA ALA A 118 -2.51 17.42 -20.14
C ALA A 118 -1.81 16.91 -21.41
N ALA A 119 -0.68 17.48 -21.78
CA ALA A 119 0.14 16.99 -22.89
C ALA A 119 0.66 15.56 -22.68
N ILE A 120 0.78 15.11 -21.42
CA ILE A 120 1.29 13.78 -21.06
C ILE A 120 0.13 12.80 -20.82
N ILE A 121 -0.90 13.20 -20.06
CA ILE A 121 -1.97 12.31 -19.59
C ILE A 121 -3.25 12.44 -20.42
N GLY A 122 -3.59 13.64 -20.90
CA GLY A 122 -4.88 14.05 -21.46
C GLY A 122 -5.55 15.12 -20.62
N ASP A 123 -6.65 15.68 -21.11
CA ASP A 123 -7.33 16.87 -20.54
C ASP A 123 -8.03 16.59 -19.20
N HIS A 124 -8.29 15.33 -18.90
CA HIS A 124 -8.88 14.89 -17.64
C HIS A 124 -8.46 13.47 -17.31
N VAL A 125 -8.63 13.04 -16.05
CA VAL A 125 -8.41 11.66 -15.62
C VAL A 125 -9.74 11.07 -15.15
N PRO A 126 -10.27 10.06 -15.87
CA PRO A 126 -11.53 9.42 -15.52
C PRO A 126 -11.38 8.51 -14.30
N MET A 127 -12.44 8.45 -13.47
CA MET A 127 -12.56 7.51 -12.36
C MET A 127 -13.36 6.28 -12.81
N ALA A 128 -12.76 5.10 -12.73
CA ALA A 128 -13.46 3.83 -12.91
C ALA A 128 -14.32 3.50 -11.69
N ALA A 129 -15.53 3.02 -11.93
CA ALA A 129 -16.44 2.61 -10.86
C ALA A 129 -15.86 1.44 -10.03
N TYR A 130 -16.19 1.42 -8.75
CA TYR A 130 -15.69 0.42 -7.81
C TYR A 130 -16.05 -1.02 -8.20
N GLY A 131 -15.06 -1.88 -8.12
CA GLY A 131 -15.16 -3.33 -8.19
C GLY A 131 -14.04 -3.96 -7.38
N LEU A 132 -14.27 -5.11 -6.79
CA LEU A 132 -13.22 -5.84 -6.06
C LEU A 132 -12.08 -6.22 -7.00
N PRO A 133 -10.81 -6.16 -6.54
CA PRO A 133 -9.64 -6.56 -7.30
C PRO A 133 -9.80 -7.94 -7.95
N GLY A 134 -9.34 -8.07 -9.19
CA GLY A 134 -9.43 -9.32 -9.96
C GLY A 134 -10.82 -9.70 -10.46
N THR A 135 -11.86 -8.88 -10.23
CA THR A 135 -13.23 -9.20 -10.65
C THR A 135 -13.60 -8.59 -12.00
N GLY A 136 -14.58 -9.25 -12.68
CA GLY A 136 -15.17 -8.71 -13.91
C GLY A 136 -15.88 -7.37 -13.70
N LYS A 137 -16.32 -7.04 -12.48
CA LYS A 137 -16.93 -5.74 -12.17
C LYS A 137 -15.89 -4.61 -12.24
N LEU A 138 -14.72 -4.81 -11.66
CA LEU A 138 -13.62 -3.84 -11.75
C LEU A 138 -13.21 -3.64 -13.21
N ARG A 139 -13.01 -4.73 -13.95
CA ARG A 139 -12.67 -4.67 -15.38
C ARG A 139 -13.71 -3.86 -16.19
N LYS A 140 -15.00 -4.09 -15.97
CA LYS A 140 -16.07 -3.32 -16.64
C LYS A 140 -16.01 -1.83 -16.30
N GLY A 141 -15.72 -1.48 -15.07
CA GLY A 141 -15.53 -0.10 -14.64
C GLY A 141 -14.38 0.58 -15.37
N VAL A 142 -13.24 -0.11 -15.52
CA VAL A 142 -12.07 0.40 -16.24
C VAL A 142 -12.35 0.53 -17.73
N ILE A 143 -13.02 -0.46 -18.36
CA ILE A 143 -13.46 -0.38 -19.76
C ILE A 143 -14.29 0.88 -19.98
N ALA A 144 -15.34 1.09 -19.19
CA ALA A 144 -16.20 2.26 -19.32
C ALA A 144 -15.46 3.59 -19.13
N ALA A 145 -14.43 3.63 -18.26
CA ALA A 145 -13.60 4.81 -18.09
C ALA A 145 -12.69 5.07 -19.31
N ILE A 146 -12.10 4.03 -19.90
CA ILE A 146 -11.27 4.15 -21.10
C ILE A 146 -12.12 4.58 -22.30
N GLU A 147 -13.33 4.03 -22.47
CA GLU A 147 -14.21 4.35 -23.61
C GLU A 147 -14.70 5.80 -23.62
N ARG A 148 -14.88 6.41 -22.44
CA ARG A 148 -15.39 7.80 -22.34
C ARG A 148 -14.32 8.88 -22.28
N SER A 149 -13.03 8.53 -22.42
CA SER A 149 -11.92 9.44 -22.25
C SER A 149 -10.75 9.07 -23.14
N ASP A 150 -10.03 10.07 -23.66
CA ASP A 150 -8.76 9.88 -24.35
C ASP A 150 -7.55 9.88 -23.40
N SER A 151 -7.79 9.96 -22.11
CA SER A 151 -6.74 9.94 -21.09
C SER A 151 -5.90 8.67 -21.16
N LYS A 152 -4.60 8.82 -20.94
CA LYS A 152 -3.66 7.71 -20.79
C LYS A 152 -3.61 7.15 -19.36
N ALA A 153 -4.39 7.74 -18.44
CA ALA A 153 -4.52 7.28 -17.06
C ALA A 153 -5.98 7.09 -16.67
N VAL A 154 -6.25 6.10 -15.84
CA VAL A 154 -7.56 5.85 -15.20
C VAL A 154 -7.33 5.63 -13.72
N ILE A 155 -8.01 6.37 -12.85
CA ILE A 155 -8.03 6.07 -11.42
C ILE A 155 -9.14 5.06 -11.16
N MET A 156 -8.88 4.03 -10.37
CA MET A 156 -9.86 3.03 -9.97
C MET A 156 -10.34 3.33 -8.55
N ALA A 157 -11.65 3.51 -8.38
CA ALA A 157 -12.24 3.87 -7.09
C ALA A 157 -11.80 2.88 -5.98
N HIS A 158 -11.27 3.41 -4.85
CA HIS A 158 -10.78 2.69 -3.68
C HIS A 158 -9.63 1.70 -3.93
N HIS A 159 -8.90 1.83 -5.07
CA HIS A 159 -7.93 0.82 -5.45
C HIS A 159 -6.55 1.43 -5.81
N GLY A 160 -6.41 1.96 -7.00
CA GLY A 160 -5.17 2.50 -7.53
C GLY A 160 -5.39 3.12 -8.90
N ALA A 161 -4.40 3.03 -9.79
CA ALA A 161 -4.49 3.60 -11.12
C ALA A 161 -3.95 2.66 -12.21
N VAL A 162 -4.47 2.83 -13.43
CA VAL A 162 -3.95 2.21 -14.66
C VAL A 162 -3.34 3.31 -15.51
N CYS A 163 -2.09 3.15 -15.93
CA CYS A 163 -1.34 4.06 -16.75
C CYS A 163 -0.95 3.36 -18.06
N MET A 164 -1.24 3.99 -19.20
CA MET A 164 -1.10 3.44 -20.52
C MET A 164 -0.10 4.26 -21.34
N GLY A 165 0.72 3.60 -22.13
CA GLY A 165 1.67 4.26 -23.03
C GLY A 165 1.93 3.45 -24.29
N LYS A 166 2.42 4.13 -25.34
CA LYS A 166 2.90 3.47 -26.57
C LYS A 166 4.16 2.64 -26.34
N ASP A 167 4.88 2.93 -25.24
CA ASP A 167 6.11 2.27 -24.82
C ASP A 167 6.29 2.38 -23.31
N TYR A 168 7.37 1.78 -22.80
CA TYR A 168 7.77 1.80 -21.41
C TYR A 168 7.94 3.22 -20.87
N GLU A 169 8.65 4.07 -21.61
CA GLU A 169 8.99 5.43 -21.20
C GLU A 169 7.75 6.30 -21.04
N GLU A 170 6.82 6.21 -21.98
CA GLU A 170 5.55 6.97 -21.91
C GLU A 170 4.67 6.48 -20.76
N ALA A 171 4.53 5.17 -20.56
CA ALA A 171 3.72 4.64 -19.44
C ALA A 171 4.25 5.09 -18.08
N PHE A 172 5.57 5.13 -17.89
CA PHE A 172 6.19 5.66 -16.67
C PHE A 172 6.01 7.18 -16.54
N ALA A 173 6.13 7.93 -17.63
CA ALA A 173 5.86 9.37 -17.63
C ALA A 173 4.42 9.65 -17.21
N VAL A 174 3.45 8.90 -17.74
CA VAL A 174 2.04 8.98 -17.35
C VAL A 174 1.84 8.68 -15.88
N ALA A 175 2.44 7.61 -15.35
CA ALA A 175 2.32 7.25 -13.93
C ALA A 175 2.91 8.33 -13.01
N SER A 176 4.08 8.86 -13.35
CA SER A 176 4.74 9.91 -12.59
C SER A 176 3.98 11.23 -12.63
N GLU A 177 3.42 11.59 -13.79
CA GLU A 177 2.63 12.82 -13.94
C GLU A 177 1.26 12.71 -13.25
N LEU A 178 0.63 11.53 -13.26
CA LEU A 178 -0.60 11.28 -12.53
C LEU A 178 -0.45 11.57 -11.04
N GLU A 179 0.68 11.20 -10.44
CA GLU A 179 0.95 11.46 -9.03
C GLU A 179 0.98 12.97 -8.73
N LYS A 180 1.59 13.77 -9.61
CA LYS A 180 1.60 15.24 -9.49
C LYS A 180 0.22 15.86 -9.70
N VAL A 181 -0.53 15.38 -10.70
CA VAL A 181 -1.90 15.83 -10.95
C VAL A 181 -2.79 15.56 -9.76
N CYS A 182 -2.68 14.36 -9.15
CA CYS A 182 -3.41 14.02 -7.94
C CYS A 182 -3.02 14.91 -6.75
N ALA A 183 -1.73 15.21 -6.56
CA ALA A 183 -1.27 16.12 -5.50
C ALA A 183 -1.88 17.53 -5.66
N ARG A 184 -1.85 18.10 -6.87
CA ARG A 184 -2.49 19.39 -7.16
C ARG A 184 -4.00 19.37 -6.90
N HIS A 185 -4.66 18.30 -7.33
CA HIS A 185 -6.09 18.12 -7.11
C HIS A 185 -6.46 18.07 -5.61
N ILE A 186 -5.67 17.36 -4.81
CA ILE A 186 -5.84 17.35 -3.34
C ILE A 186 -5.71 18.77 -2.78
N ALA A 187 -4.70 19.53 -3.21
CA ALA A 187 -4.49 20.92 -2.76
C ALA A 187 -5.68 21.84 -3.11
N GLU A 188 -6.21 21.73 -4.33
CA GLU A 188 -7.39 22.47 -4.79
C GLU A 188 -8.63 22.12 -3.96
N ARG A 189 -8.91 20.84 -3.75
CA ARG A 189 -10.05 20.37 -2.95
C ARG A 189 -9.94 20.79 -1.49
N TYR A 190 -8.73 20.77 -0.94
CA TYR A 190 -8.49 21.22 0.42
C TYR A 190 -8.77 22.72 0.57
N ARG A 191 -8.30 23.54 -0.39
CA ARG A 191 -8.57 24.98 -0.46
C ARG A 191 -10.07 25.26 -0.53
N GLU A 192 -10.79 24.59 -1.42
CA GLU A 192 -12.25 24.73 -1.56
C GLU A 192 -12.98 24.36 -0.26
N ALA A 193 -12.59 23.27 0.39
CA ALA A 193 -13.24 22.77 1.60
C ALA A 193 -12.95 23.62 2.86
N THR A 194 -11.79 24.26 2.94
CA THR A 194 -11.33 24.93 4.17
C THR A 194 -11.19 26.45 4.05
N GLY A 195 -11.19 26.99 2.83
CA GLY A 195 -10.87 28.40 2.54
C GLY A 195 -9.40 28.76 2.78
N LYS A 196 -8.53 27.79 3.11
CA LYS A 196 -7.11 28.03 3.37
C LYS A 196 -6.31 27.99 2.08
N VAL A 197 -5.44 28.99 1.91
CA VAL A 197 -4.50 29.04 0.79
C VAL A 197 -3.23 28.34 1.24
N ILE A 198 -3.14 27.05 0.90
CA ILE A 198 -1.94 26.23 1.03
C ILE A 198 -1.74 25.64 -0.37
N ASP A 199 -0.55 25.80 -0.94
CA ASP A 199 -0.36 25.62 -2.37
C ASP A 199 0.14 24.22 -2.76
N THR A 200 0.77 23.49 -1.83
CA THR A 200 1.31 22.17 -2.07
C THR A 200 0.63 21.10 -1.22
N PHE A 201 0.64 19.85 -1.71
CA PHE A 201 0.16 18.70 -0.93
C PHE A 201 0.99 18.51 0.35
N GLU A 202 2.30 18.68 0.26
CA GLU A 202 3.23 18.53 1.37
C GLU A 202 2.93 19.54 2.50
N GLU A 203 2.70 20.78 2.16
CA GLU A 203 2.33 21.82 3.15
C GLU A 203 0.96 21.55 3.80
N ILE A 204 0.00 21.03 3.03
CA ILE A 204 -1.30 20.63 3.57
C ILE A 204 -1.12 19.46 4.54
N HIS A 205 -0.36 18.46 4.13
CA HIS A 205 -0.07 17.30 4.95
C HIS A 205 0.58 17.71 6.27
N ASP A 206 1.63 18.50 6.23
CA ASP A 206 2.33 19.01 7.43
C ASP A 206 1.39 19.80 8.34
N TYR A 207 0.57 20.69 7.77
CA TYR A 207 -0.43 21.44 8.52
C TYR A 207 -1.47 20.53 9.21
N VAL A 208 -1.96 19.51 8.53
CA VAL A 208 -2.93 18.55 9.08
C VAL A 208 -2.30 17.73 10.21
N ILE A 209 -1.08 17.21 9.99
CA ILE A 209 -0.31 16.47 11.00
C ILE A 209 -0.09 17.32 12.26
N GLU A 210 0.35 18.57 12.10
CA GLU A 210 0.53 19.50 13.22
C GLU A 210 -0.79 19.79 13.96
N THR A 211 -1.87 20.00 13.20
CA THR A 211 -3.20 20.29 13.77
C THR A 211 -3.74 19.10 14.56
N ILE A 212 -3.57 17.88 14.06
CA ILE A 212 -3.93 16.65 14.78
C ILE A 212 -3.01 16.46 15.98
N GLY A 213 -1.73 16.73 15.81
CA GLY A 213 -0.72 16.65 16.86
C GLY A 213 -1.07 17.46 18.11
N LYS A 214 -1.62 18.67 17.92
CA LYS A 214 -2.07 19.54 19.01
C LYS A 214 -3.29 19.01 19.79
N LYS A 215 -4.00 18.01 19.27
CA LYS A 215 -5.16 17.38 19.93
C LYS A 215 -4.79 16.21 20.85
N GLY A 216 -3.57 15.70 20.73
CA GLY A 216 -3.04 14.61 21.58
C GLY A 216 -2.62 15.13 22.97
N ARG A 217 -2.48 14.20 23.92
CA ARG A 217 -1.80 14.52 25.19
C ARG A 217 -0.29 14.41 24.96
N ASP A 218 0.50 15.22 25.64
CA ASP A 218 1.96 15.13 25.69
C ASP A 218 2.40 13.90 26.51
N ALA A 219 1.97 12.71 26.14
CA ALA A 219 2.52 11.49 26.65
C ALA A 219 3.87 11.26 25.96
N ALA A 220 4.93 11.08 26.75
CA ALA A 220 6.21 10.66 26.18
C ALA A 220 6.00 9.38 25.35
N PRO A 221 6.42 9.35 24.08
CA PRO A 221 6.25 8.17 23.27
C PRO A 221 7.01 7.01 23.88
N VAL A 222 6.39 5.84 23.86
CA VAL A 222 7.05 4.58 24.26
C VAL A 222 8.12 4.28 23.20
N THR A 223 9.25 3.74 23.64
CA THR A 223 10.30 3.29 22.71
C THR A 223 9.72 2.20 21.79
N ALA A 224 9.75 2.43 20.48
CA ALA A 224 9.32 1.45 19.51
C ALA A 224 10.35 0.32 19.36
N TYR A 225 9.87 -0.91 19.22
CA TYR A 225 10.67 -2.08 18.90
C TYR A 225 10.07 -2.84 17.72
N GLU A 226 10.94 -3.49 16.97
CA GLU A 226 10.55 -4.62 16.13
C GLU A 226 10.80 -5.91 16.88
N SER A 227 10.06 -6.96 16.55
CA SER A 227 10.35 -8.27 17.12
C SER A 227 10.06 -9.42 16.16
N GLU A 228 10.81 -10.49 16.34
CA GLU A 228 10.68 -11.75 15.63
C GLU A 228 10.48 -12.91 16.60
N ARG A 229 9.55 -13.81 16.29
CA ARG A 229 9.32 -15.04 17.04
C ARG A 229 10.45 -16.05 16.73
N ASP A 230 11.06 -16.60 17.77
CA ASP A 230 12.05 -17.67 17.72
C ASP A 230 11.63 -18.81 18.67
N GLY A 231 10.78 -19.71 18.19
CA GLY A 231 10.20 -20.78 18.99
C GLY A 231 9.40 -20.27 20.18
N ALA A 232 9.84 -20.60 21.40
CA ALA A 232 9.23 -20.15 22.67
C ALA A 232 9.70 -18.74 23.08
N MET A 233 10.66 -18.17 22.35
CA MET A 233 11.21 -16.84 22.59
C MET A 233 10.73 -15.85 21.54
N CYS A 234 10.89 -14.57 21.81
CA CYS A 234 10.89 -13.52 20.79
C CYS A 234 12.10 -12.61 20.99
N ASN A 235 12.68 -12.19 19.87
CA ASN A 235 13.83 -11.32 19.82
C ASN A 235 13.36 -9.91 19.51
N LEU A 236 13.52 -8.96 20.43
CA LEU A 236 13.18 -7.56 20.24
C LEU A 236 14.44 -6.78 19.86
N THR A 237 14.32 -5.95 18.82
CA THR A 237 15.36 -5.06 18.35
C THR A 237 14.81 -3.64 18.29
N LYS A 238 15.53 -2.70 18.86
CA LYS A 238 15.23 -1.27 18.69
C LYS A 238 15.72 -0.82 17.33
N PRO A 239 14.93 -0.08 16.51
CA PRO A 239 15.41 0.46 15.25
C PRO A 239 16.72 1.23 15.41
N GLY A 240 17.71 0.89 14.56
CA GLY A 240 19.05 1.49 14.61
C GLY A 240 19.99 0.96 15.71
N SER A 241 19.61 -0.10 16.43
CA SER A 241 20.45 -0.77 17.44
C SER A 241 20.77 -2.19 17.00
N GLU A 242 21.97 -2.65 17.34
CA GLU A 242 22.38 -4.06 17.20
C GLU A 242 22.03 -4.88 18.44
N GLU A 243 21.56 -4.25 19.52
CA GLU A 243 21.17 -4.93 20.75
C GLU A 243 19.87 -5.70 20.54
N ILE A 244 19.90 -6.99 20.91
CA ILE A 244 18.76 -7.89 20.84
C ILE A 244 18.33 -8.28 22.25
N LEU A 245 17.09 -7.94 22.61
CA LEU A 245 16.48 -8.39 23.84
C LEU A 245 15.74 -9.71 23.58
N ARG A 246 16.20 -10.78 24.16
CA ARG A 246 15.61 -12.10 24.01
C ARG A 246 14.62 -12.37 25.15
N VAL A 247 13.33 -12.52 24.81
CA VAL A 247 12.22 -12.57 25.77
C VAL A 247 11.49 -13.91 25.68
N ASP A 248 11.28 -14.57 26.80
CA ASP A 248 10.44 -15.77 26.90
C ASP A 248 8.96 -15.38 26.75
N ILE A 249 8.27 -15.94 25.76
CA ILE A 249 6.89 -15.57 25.41
C ILE A 249 5.92 -15.92 26.54
N ALA A 250 6.12 -17.04 27.23
CA ALA A 250 5.20 -17.48 28.28
C ALA A 250 5.35 -16.68 29.57
N THR A 251 6.59 -16.42 29.99
CA THR A 251 6.88 -15.80 31.30
C THR A 251 7.17 -14.30 31.21
N GLY A 252 7.64 -13.79 30.07
CA GLY A 252 8.09 -12.41 29.88
C GLY A 252 9.49 -12.14 30.44
N ARG A 253 10.24 -13.18 30.86
CA ARG A 253 11.61 -13.02 31.33
C ARG A 253 12.55 -12.67 30.18
N ILE A 254 13.42 -11.70 30.43
CA ILE A 254 14.48 -11.31 29.50
C ILE A 254 15.72 -12.19 29.82
N ALA A 255 16.26 -12.79 28.75
CA ALA A 255 17.46 -13.63 28.91
C ALA A 255 18.66 -12.76 29.32
N GLY A 256 19.41 -13.24 30.31
CA GLY A 256 20.58 -12.54 30.88
C GLY A 256 20.26 -11.56 32.00
N ASP A 257 19.03 -11.07 32.13
CA ASP A 257 18.62 -10.20 33.24
C ASP A 257 17.18 -10.48 33.69
N ALA A 258 17.02 -11.23 34.73
CA ALA A 258 15.71 -11.60 35.27
C ALA A 258 14.96 -10.43 35.95
N THR A 259 15.62 -9.29 36.15
CA THR A 259 15.06 -8.09 36.80
C THR A 259 14.70 -7.01 35.79
N ALA A 260 15.20 -7.11 34.55
CA ALA A 260 14.90 -6.14 33.51
C ALA A 260 13.43 -6.17 33.12
N PHE A 261 12.83 -4.98 33.02
CA PHE A 261 11.47 -4.79 32.59
C PHE A 261 11.42 -3.81 31.41
N VAL A 262 10.97 -4.31 30.27
CA VAL A 262 10.75 -3.52 29.07
C VAL A 262 9.26 -3.61 28.71
N PRO A 263 8.50 -2.51 28.78
CA PRO A 263 7.06 -2.51 28.52
C PRO A 263 6.69 -3.11 27.16
N GLU A 264 7.48 -2.81 26.12
CA GLU A 264 7.29 -3.34 24.78
C GLU A 264 7.47 -4.87 24.71
N ALA A 265 8.39 -5.41 25.47
CA ALA A 265 8.58 -6.86 25.56
C ALA A 265 7.30 -7.55 26.07
N ASP A 266 6.64 -6.97 27.06
CA ASP A 266 5.37 -7.49 27.60
C ASP A 266 4.20 -7.33 26.59
N LEU A 267 4.22 -6.26 25.78
CA LEU A 267 3.25 -6.05 24.72
C LEU A 267 3.42 -7.09 23.60
N HIS A 268 4.63 -7.22 23.04
CA HIS A 268 4.91 -8.11 21.92
C HIS A 268 4.69 -9.58 22.27
N ARG A 269 5.21 -10.04 23.44
CA ARG A 269 4.97 -11.42 23.88
C ARG A 269 3.49 -11.72 24.09
N ALA A 270 2.70 -10.76 24.58
CA ALA A 270 1.26 -10.95 24.76
C ALA A 270 0.52 -11.17 23.41
N VAL A 271 0.98 -10.54 22.35
CA VAL A 271 0.50 -10.79 20.98
C VAL A 271 0.91 -12.20 20.55
N TYR A 272 2.19 -12.54 20.65
CA TYR A 272 2.70 -13.86 20.28
C TYR A 272 2.01 -15.00 21.04
N ALA A 273 1.77 -14.84 22.34
CA ALA A 273 1.10 -15.84 23.17
C ALA A 273 -0.36 -16.13 22.77
N LYS A 274 -0.97 -15.29 21.91
CA LYS A 274 -2.39 -15.41 21.49
C LYS A 274 -2.57 -15.53 19.99
N ARG A 275 -1.55 -15.30 19.20
CA ARG A 275 -1.59 -15.27 17.76
C ARG A 275 -0.43 -16.07 17.17
N ASP A 276 -0.62 -17.39 17.03
CA ASP A 276 0.42 -18.32 16.55
C ASP A 276 0.85 -18.02 15.10
N GLY A 277 -0.04 -17.47 14.27
CA GLY A 277 0.28 -17.07 12.89
C GLY A 277 1.07 -15.77 12.77
N ILE A 278 1.32 -15.02 13.86
CA ILE A 278 2.17 -13.85 13.86
C ILE A 278 3.59 -14.26 14.23
N HIS A 279 4.55 -13.96 13.35
CA HIS A 279 5.98 -14.25 13.56
C HIS A 279 6.83 -12.98 13.58
N TYR A 280 6.31 -11.86 13.08
CA TYR A 280 6.99 -10.57 13.11
C TYR A 280 6.03 -9.44 13.50
N ILE A 281 6.53 -8.51 14.33
CA ILE A 281 5.79 -7.33 14.80
C ILE A 281 6.69 -6.11 14.63
N ILE A 282 6.13 -5.05 14.05
CA ILE A 282 6.73 -3.72 13.98
C ILE A 282 5.85 -2.78 14.81
N HIS A 283 6.42 -2.11 15.82
CA HIS A 283 5.79 -0.97 16.43
C HIS A 283 6.15 0.27 15.62
N SER A 284 5.23 0.70 14.78
CA SER A 284 5.44 1.84 13.89
C SER A 284 5.06 3.15 14.57
N GLN A 285 5.97 4.11 14.49
CA GLN A 285 5.78 5.50 14.92
C GLN A 285 5.99 6.47 13.75
N GLN A 286 5.66 6.03 12.53
CA GLN A 286 5.64 6.92 11.36
C GLN A 286 4.73 8.13 11.63
N PRO A 287 5.06 9.33 11.13
CA PRO A 287 4.35 10.57 11.44
C PRO A 287 2.83 10.49 11.24
N ASP A 288 2.37 9.92 10.12
CA ASP A 288 0.95 9.79 9.79
C ASP A 288 0.24 8.82 10.74
N ILE A 289 0.85 7.67 11.01
CA ILE A 289 0.32 6.68 11.95
C ILE A 289 0.25 7.27 13.37
N MET A 290 1.28 8.01 13.79
CA MET A 290 1.29 8.71 15.07
C MET A 290 0.16 9.73 15.16
N ALA A 291 -0.03 10.56 14.14
CA ALA A 291 -1.09 11.56 14.11
C ALA A 291 -2.48 10.91 14.24
N VAL A 292 -2.76 9.88 13.43
CA VAL A 292 -4.05 9.18 13.48
C VAL A 292 -4.25 8.46 14.81
N SER A 293 -3.20 7.89 15.42
CA SER A 293 -3.28 7.23 16.72
C SER A 293 -3.77 8.17 17.83
N ARG A 294 -3.43 9.46 17.76
CA ARG A 294 -3.86 10.51 18.71
C ARG A 294 -5.37 10.75 18.68
N LEU A 295 -6.04 10.48 17.55
CA LEU A 295 -7.49 10.59 17.47
C LEU A 295 -8.23 9.58 18.36
N GLY A 296 -7.58 8.47 18.72
CA GLY A 296 -8.14 7.45 19.61
C GLY A 296 -9.36 6.74 19.02
N ARG A 297 -9.51 6.72 17.70
CA ARG A 297 -10.67 6.16 16.98
C ARG A 297 -10.30 4.93 16.17
N THR A 298 -11.29 4.09 15.92
CA THR A 298 -11.16 2.98 14.98
C THR A 298 -11.14 3.52 13.55
N MET A 299 -10.15 3.13 12.76
CA MET A 299 -10.10 3.41 11.33
C MET A 299 -10.95 2.42 10.55
N LYS A 300 -11.61 2.93 9.52
CA LYS A 300 -12.22 2.12 8.46
C LYS A 300 -11.35 2.28 7.21
N PRO A 301 -10.87 1.18 6.62
CA PRO A 301 -10.10 1.26 5.38
C PRO A 301 -10.91 1.92 4.26
N LEU A 302 -10.28 2.83 3.55
CA LEU A 302 -10.81 3.43 2.33
C LEU A 302 -10.22 2.80 1.06
N LEU A 303 -9.20 1.94 1.22
CA LEU A 303 -8.47 1.29 0.13
C LEU A 303 -8.57 -0.24 0.27
N ASP A 304 -8.66 -0.93 -0.85
CA ASP A 304 -8.75 -2.39 -0.90
C ASP A 304 -7.51 -3.09 -0.33
N ASP A 305 -6.31 -2.62 -0.66
CA ASP A 305 -5.06 -3.16 -0.15
C ASP A 305 -4.94 -2.99 1.38
N PHE A 306 -5.37 -1.84 1.89
CA PHE A 306 -5.45 -1.62 3.33
C PHE A 306 -6.42 -2.59 4.01
N ALA A 307 -7.62 -2.77 3.44
CA ALA A 307 -8.63 -3.69 3.97
C ALA A 307 -8.17 -5.15 3.94
N GLN A 308 -7.49 -5.57 2.88
CA GLN A 308 -6.99 -6.94 2.71
C GLN A 308 -5.87 -7.29 3.68
N ILE A 309 -4.99 -6.34 4.00
CA ILE A 309 -3.80 -6.58 4.80
C ILE A 309 -4.03 -6.24 6.26
N ALA A 310 -4.40 -5.00 6.57
CA ALA A 310 -4.60 -4.58 7.95
C ALA A 310 -5.90 -5.12 8.57
N GLY A 311 -6.88 -5.45 7.72
CA GLY A 311 -8.21 -5.96 8.10
C GLY A 311 -9.34 -4.97 7.85
N ALA A 312 -10.58 -5.43 7.95
CA ALA A 312 -11.80 -4.66 7.67
C ALA A 312 -11.98 -3.40 8.55
N THR A 313 -11.26 -3.28 9.65
CA THR A 313 -11.15 -2.08 10.49
C THR A 313 -9.87 -2.18 11.29
N VAL A 314 -9.18 -1.07 11.54
CA VAL A 314 -8.07 -1.00 12.48
C VAL A 314 -8.56 -0.34 13.76
N ARG A 315 -8.63 -1.11 14.84
CA ARG A 315 -9.10 -0.62 16.14
C ARG A 315 -8.01 0.16 16.84
N CYS A 316 -8.41 1.09 17.71
CA CYS A 316 -7.49 1.81 18.60
C CYS A 316 -7.60 1.25 20.02
N ALA A 317 -6.45 0.95 20.63
CA ALA A 317 -6.36 0.50 22.00
C ALA A 317 -5.41 1.41 22.80
N VAL A 318 -5.69 1.56 24.10
CA VAL A 318 -4.76 2.25 25.00
C VAL A 318 -3.68 1.25 25.43
N PHE A 319 -2.42 1.60 25.19
CA PHE A 319 -1.26 0.95 25.78
C PHE A 319 -0.63 1.86 26.83
N ASN A 320 -0.46 1.36 28.04
CA ASN A 320 0.16 2.10 29.14
C ASN A 320 1.37 1.33 29.66
N PRO A 321 2.59 1.84 29.48
CA PRO A 321 3.82 1.19 29.92
C PRO A 321 3.88 0.89 31.43
N SER A 322 3.20 1.70 32.24
CA SER A 322 3.11 1.48 33.69
C SER A 322 2.06 0.43 34.11
N SER A 323 1.33 -0.13 33.14
CA SER A 323 0.21 -1.08 33.41
C SER A 323 0.08 -2.10 32.27
N THR A 324 1.19 -2.69 31.87
CA THR A 324 1.29 -3.58 30.69
C THR A 324 0.42 -4.83 30.79
N MET A 325 0.36 -5.46 31.97
CA MET A 325 -0.47 -6.67 32.17
C MET A 325 -1.94 -6.49 31.74
N THR A 326 -2.49 -5.30 31.97
CA THR A 326 -3.89 -5.00 31.62
C THR A 326 -4.01 -4.46 30.22
N THR A 327 -3.10 -3.55 29.83
CA THR A 327 -3.21 -2.82 28.56
C THR A 327 -2.79 -3.69 27.38
N SER A 328 -1.78 -4.56 27.51
CA SER A 328 -1.44 -5.53 26.46
C SER A 328 -2.59 -6.48 26.13
N LYS A 329 -3.39 -6.91 27.12
CA LYS A 329 -4.61 -7.70 26.87
C LYS A 329 -5.64 -6.94 26.04
N LYS A 330 -5.78 -5.62 26.25
CA LYS A 330 -6.68 -4.76 25.45
C LYS A 330 -6.18 -4.63 24.01
N VAL A 331 -4.88 -4.48 23.82
CA VAL A 331 -4.25 -4.43 22.49
C VAL A 331 -4.46 -5.76 21.76
N VAL A 332 -4.18 -6.89 22.39
CA VAL A 332 -4.42 -8.23 21.83
C VAL A 332 -5.89 -8.43 21.44
N LYS A 333 -6.84 -7.97 22.27
CA LYS A 333 -8.27 -8.03 21.96
C LYS A 333 -8.62 -7.15 20.74
N ALA A 334 -8.04 -5.97 20.65
CA ALA A 334 -8.23 -5.06 19.52
C ALA A 334 -7.65 -5.64 18.22
N LEU A 335 -6.55 -6.38 18.29
CA LEU A 335 -5.89 -7.04 17.16
C LEU A 335 -6.62 -8.29 16.65
N LYS A 336 -7.63 -8.81 17.37
CA LYS A 336 -8.33 -10.04 16.98
C LYS A 336 -8.92 -9.95 15.57
N GLY A 337 -8.50 -10.86 14.67
CA GLY A 337 -8.91 -10.95 13.26
C GLY A 337 -8.35 -9.82 12.39
N ARG A 338 -7.20 -9.24 12.77
CA ARG A 338 -6.52 -8.14 12.09
C ARG A 338 -5.01 -8.31 12.22
N ASP A 339 -4.29 -7.63 11.35
CA ASP A 339 -2.82 -7.61 11.39
C ASP A 339 -2.26 -6.23 11.77
N ALA A 340 -3.15 -5.25 12.04
CA ALA A 340 -2.78 -3.96 12.62
C ALA A 340 -3.72 -3.53 13.75
N VAL A 341 -3.17 -2.75 14.70
CA VAL A 341 -3.89 -2.08 15.78
C VAL A 341 -3.23 -0.73 16.10
N LEU A 342 -4.01 0.35 16.16
CA LEU A 342 -3.54 1.63 16.63
C LEU A 342 -3.35 1.60 18.15
N LEU A 343 -2.23 2.13 18.62
CA LEU A 343 -1.94 2.38 20.02
C LEU A 343 -2.18 3.87 20.30
N LYS A 344 -3.18 4.20 21.10
CA LYS A 344 -3.54 5.61 21.36
C LYS A 344 -2.31 6.39 21.83
N ASP A 345 -2.01 7.50 21.12
CA ASP A 345 -0.87 8.39 21.34
C ASP A 345 0.53 7.74 21.12
N ASN A 346 0.59 6.51 20.56
CA ASN A 346 1.82 5.73 20.43
C ASN A 346 1.97 5.00 19.07
N GLY A 347 1.28 5.43 18.02
CA GLY A 347 1.42 4.81 16.70
C GLY A 347 0.62 3.52 16.52
N ALA A 348 1.20 2.48 15.99
CA ALA A 348 0.53 1.20 15.71
C ALA A 348 1.44 -0.02 15.86
N LEU A 349 0.86 -1.17 16.19
CA LEU A 349 1.50 -2.45 15.92
C LEU A 349 1.06 -2.95 14.54
N CYS A 350 2.05 -3.26 13.72
CA CYS A 350 1.92 -3.86 12.40
C CYS A 350 2.49 -5.27 12.45
N CYS A 351 1.67 -6.28 12.19
CA CYS A 351 2.00 -7.68 12.41
C CYS A 351 1.98 -8.45 11.09
N GLY A 352 2.72 -9.56 11.06
CA GLY A 352 2.72 -10.46 9.92
C GLY A 352 3.31 -11.84 10.23
N PRO A 353 3.07 -12.83 9.35
CA PRO A 353 3.71 -14.15 9.43
C PRO A 353 5.20 -14.11 9.07
N SER A 354 5.68 -13.02 8.50
CA SER A 354 7.10 -12.77 8.20
C SER A 354 7.43 -11.28 8.37
N LYS A 355 8.72 -10.94 8.33
CA LYS A 355 9.19 -9.55 8.34
C LYS A 355 8.60 -8.77 7.17
N SER A 356 8.62 -9.34 5.97
CA SER A 356 8.08 -8.68 4.78
C SER A 356 6.56 -8.45 4.86
N ASP A 357 5.82 -9.33 5.53
CA ASP A 357 4.37 -9.15 5.74
C ASP A 357 4.08 -8.05 6.76
N ALA A 358 4.85 -7.98 7.85
CA ALA A 358 4.72 -6.91 8.84
C ALA A 358 5.08 -5.53 8.24
N GLN A 359 6.12 -5.46 7.41
CA GLN A 359 6.49 -4.25 6.65
C GLN A 359 5.39 -3.83 5.67
N ALA A 360 4.74 -4.79 5.01
CA ALA A 360 3.59 -4.47 4.16
C ALA A 360 2.40 -3.93 4.97
N THR A 361 2.15 -4.51 6.14
CA THR A 361 1.13 -4.01 7.06
C THR A 361 1.44 -2.57 7.48
N GLU A 362 2.70 -2.26 7.82
CA GLU A 362 3.14 -0.91 8.14
C GLU A 362 2.94 0.06 6.97
N MET A 363 3.33 -0.35 5.76
CA MET A 363 3.22 0.47 4.55
C MET A 363 1.77 0.83 4.20
N VAL A 364 0.83 -0.14 4.28
CA VAL A 364 -0.59 0.17 4.04
C VAL A 364 -1.19 0.98 5.18
N MET A 365 -0.72 0.80 6.41
CA MET A 365 -1.11 1.62 7.55
C MET A 365 -0.68 3.07 7.34
N ASP A 366 0.57 3.32 6.94
CA ASP A 366 1.10 4.67 6.67
C ASP A 366 0.30 5.34 5.55
N LYS A 367 0.13 4.66 4.41
CA LYS A 367 -0.67 5.15 3.27
C LYS A 367 -2.13 5.44 3.66
N GLY A 368 -2.74 4.56 4.45
CA GLY A 368 -4.14 4.72 4.88
C GLY A 368 -4.33 5.80 5.95
N CYS A 369 -3.25 6.25 6.60
CA CYS A 369 -3.26 7.37 7.56
C CYS A 369 -3.08 8.74 6.89
N LYS A 370 -2.52 8.79 5.68
CA LYS A 370 -2.43 10.00 4.84
C LYS A 370 -3.78 10.42 4.31
#